data_ba22be4170f6cfdc3dad973cc18eb503
#
_entry.id   ba22be4170f6cfdc3dad973cc18eb503
#
_cell.length_a   1.000
_cell.length_b   1.000
_cell.length_c   1.000
_cell.angle_alpha   90.00
_cell.angle_beta   90.00
_cell.angle_gamma   90.00
#
_symmetry.space_group_name_H-M   'P 1'
#
loop_
_entity.id
_entity.type
_entity.pdbx_description
1 polymer ?
#
loop_
_entity_poly.entity_id
_entity_poly.type
_entity_poly.pdbx_seq_one_letter_code
_entity_poly.pdbx_strand_id
1 'polypeptide(L)'
;EFKEEKRLSYEQKLENCEHSVGKKILEIAIAKKSNLIASADVTTTKELLEFAEQVGPHIVALKTHIDIISDFDSDKTILPLKDLATKHNFLLMEDRKFGDIGNTQELQYRSGMYKISHWADLVTSHVIAGYQSIDCFMNSGVIAILSMSSKGALTDQNYRTEALKIVETHPNIIGCVAQNKVPANVLLFTPGVNISSKGDDKGQQYNTPEHVFKNLHTD
;
A
#
# COMPACT_ATOMS: atom_id res chain seq x y z
N GLU A 1 -7.43 -23.91 -6.52
CA GLU A 1 -5.98 -24.06 -6.85
C GLU A 1 -5.69 -23.18 -8.05
N PHE A 2 -4.96 -22.07 -7.85
CA PHE A 2 -4.44 -21.30 -8.98
C PHE A 2 -3.36 -22.17 -9.67
N LYS A 3 -3.48 -22.35 -11.00
CA LYS A 3 -2.38 -22.91 -11.77
C LYS A 3 -1.13 -22.11 -11.47
N GLU A 4 0.03 -22.75 -11.42
CA GLU A 4 1.31 -22.09 -11.29
C GLU A 4 1.54 -21.17 -12.51
N GLU A 5 1.00 -19.96 -12.47
CA GLU A 5 1.28 -18.94 -13.46
C GLU A 5 2.71 -18.44 -13.23
N LYS A 6 3.46 -18.35 -14.31
CA LYS A 6 4.82 -17.81 -14.27
C LYS A 6 4.74 -16.36 -13.82
N ARG A 7 5.51 -16.01 -12.78
CA ARG A 7 5.64 -14.61 -12.29
C ARG A 7 6.04 -13.70 -13.46
N LEU A 8 5.29 -12.61 -13.66
CA LEU A 8 5.64 -11.58 -14.63
C LEU A 8 6.78 -10.69 -14.09
N SER A 9 7.65 -10.20 -14.96
CA SER A 9 8.62 -9.17 -14.59
C SER A 9 7.91 -7.83 -14.40
N TYR A 10 8.59 -6.85 -13.76
CA TYR A 10 8.03 -5.50 -13.61
C TYR A 10 7.78 -4.82 -14.95
N GLU A 11 8.63 -5.06 -15.95
CA GLU A 11 8.45 -4.55 -17.31
C GLU A 11 7.18 -5.13 -17.95
N GLN A 12 6.95 -6.44 -17.83
CA GLN A 12 5.74 -7.08 -18.33
C GLN A 12 4.48 -6.59 -17.60
N LYS A 13 4.56 -6.36 -16.28
CA LYS A 13 3.45 -5.76 -15.51
C LYS A 13 3.20 -4.32 -15.94
N LEU A 14 4.25 -3.55 -16.20
CA LEU A 14 4.16 -2.16 -16.66
C LEU A 14 3.46 -2.03 -18.00
N GLU A 15 3.77 -2.93 -18.96
CA GLU A 15 3.12 -2.98 -20.27
C GLU A 15 1.61 -3.22 -20.17
N ASN A 16 1.18 -4.00 -19.18
CA ASN A 16 -0.23 -4.36 -18.97
C ASN A 16 -0.96 -3.47 -17.96
N CYS A 17 -0.27 -2.57 -17.28
CA CYS A 17 -0.85 -1.69 -16.28
C CYS A 17 -1.50 -0.48 -16.94
N GLU A 18 -2.79 -0.26 -16.71
CA GLU A 18 -3.51 0.92 -17.24
C GLU A 18 -3.52 2.09 -16.25
N HIS A 19 -3.48 1.82 -14.94
CA HIS A 19 -3.57 2.83 -13.90
C HIS A 19 -2.29 3.67 -13.81
N SER A 20 -2.40 5.00 -13.86
CA SER A 20 -1.24 5.92 -13.86
C SER A 20 -0.31 5.76 -12.66
N VAL A 21 -0.88 5.61 -11.45
CA VAL A 21 -0.09 5.40 -10.23
C VAL A 21 0.52 3.99 -10.21
N GLY A 22 -0.19 2.99 -10.73
CA GLY A 22 0.35 1.64 -10.92
C GLY A 22 1.57 1.62 -11.86
N LYS A 23 1.50 2.36 -12.97
CA LYS A 23 2.67 2.57 -13.85
C LYS A 23 3.82 3.21 -13.12
N LYS A 24 3.54 4.30 -12.41
CA LYS A 24 4.57 5.08 -11.71
C LYS A 24 5.33 4.26 -10.66
N ILE A 25 4.66 3.44 -9.86
CA ILE A 25 5.35 2.58 -8.87
C ILE A 25 6.24 1.54 -9.55
N LEU A 26 5.78 0.94 -10.65
CA LEU A 26 6.58 -0.03 -11.43
C LEU A 26 7.80 0.63 -12.08
N GLU A 27 7.64 1.82 -12.67
CA GLU A 27 8.75 2.61 -13.22
C GLU A 27 9.81 2.94 -12.16
N ILE A 28 9.38 3.35 -10.96
CA ILE A 28 10.28 3.61 -9.84
C ILE A 28 11.01 2.34 -9.41
N ALA A 29 10.29 1.21 -9.32
CA ALA A 29 10.87 -0.07 -8.94
C ALA A 29 11.95 -0.52 -9.93
N ILE A 30 11.69 -0.40 -11.23
CA ILE A 30 12.65 -0.71 -12.30
C ILE A 30 13.87 0.22 -12.21
N ALA A 31 13.64 1.54 -12.11
CA ALA A 31 14.71 2.54 -12.10
C ALA A 31 15.63 2.41 -10.88
N LYS A 32 15.06 2.19 -9.71
CA LYS A 32 15.82 2.05 -8.44
C LYS A 32 16.30 0.62 -8.18
N LYS A 33 15.83 -0.37 -8.94
CA LYS A 33 16.07 -1.80 -8.65
C LYS A 33 15.68 -2.15 -7.20
N SER A 34 14.57 -1.59 -6.75
CA SER A 34 14.02 -1.74 -5.41
C SER A 34 12.51 -1.86 -5.46
N ASN A 35 11.95 -2.71 -4.62
CA ASN A 35 10.51 -2.83 -4.40
C ASN A 35 10.16 -2.58 -2.93
N LEU A 36 11.06 -1.93 -2.20
CA LEU A 36 10.89 -1.68 -0.78
C LEU A 36 9.89 -0.54 -0.53
N ILE A 37 8.91 -0.81 0.31
CA ILE A 37 8.06 0.19 0.95
C ILE A 37 8.49 0.32 2.40
N ALA A 38 8.95 1.49 2.80
CA ALA A 38 9.35 1.73 4.19
C ALA A 38 8.16 2.22 5.02
N SER A 39 7.97 1.63 6.21
CA SER A 39 6.91 2.03 7.15
C SER A 39 7.45 3.09 8.11
N ALA A 40 6.89 4.29 8.05
CA ALA A 40 7.21 5.39 8.97
C ALA A 40 6.26 5.38 10.18
N ASP A 41 6.46 4.42 11.07
CA ASP A 41 5.66 4.28 12.29
C ASP A 41 6.22 5.20 13.41
N VAL A 42 6.33 6.49 13.10
CA VAL A 42 6.84 7.56 13.97
C VAL A 42 5.72 8.50 14.39
N THR A 43 5.92 9.30 15.42
CA THR A 43 4.85 10.07 16.07
C THR A 43 5.00 11.58 15.98
N THR A 44 6.08 12.08 15.37
CA THR A 44 6.29 13.52 15.16
C THR A 44 6.65 13.83 13.72
N THR A 45 6.32 15.03 13.27
CA THR A 45 6.69 15.56 11.95
C THR A 45 8.20 15.51 11.72
N LYS A 46 9.00 15.88 12.72
CA LYS A 46 10.46 15.86 12.62
C LYS A 46 10.98 14.46 12.31
N GLU A 47 10.57 13.47 13.09
CA GLU A 47 10.98 12.06 12.89
C GLU A 47 10.55 11.56 11.52
N LEU A 48 9.35 11.92 11.05
CA LEU A 48 8.84 11.53 9.74
C LEU A 48 9.72 12.06 8.61
N LEU A 49 10.09 13.35 8.65
CA LEU A 49 10.90 13.98 7.63
C LEU A 49 12.35 13.47 7.65
N GLU A 50 12.94 13.27 8.81
CA GLU A 50 14.29 12.67 8.97
C GLU A 50 14.31 11.24 8.42
N PHE A 51 13.30 10.44 8.74
CA PHE A 51 13.18 9.08 8.22
C PHE A 51 12.99 9.07 6.70
N ALA A 52 12.11 9.91 6.17
CA ALA A 52 11.88 10.03 4.73
C ALA A 52 13.14 10.44 3.95
N GLU A 53 13.94 11.38 4.48
CA GLU A 53 15.22 11.79 3.89
C GLU A 53 16.21 10.62 3.85
N GLN A 54 16.28 9.86 4.94
CA GLN A 54 17.23 8.74 5.07
C GLN A 54 16.90 7.57 4.13
N VAL A 55 15.62 7.16 4.06
CA VAL A 55 15.23 5.97 3.29
C VAL A 55 14.85 6.27 1.85
N GLY A 56 14.51 7.52 1.54
CA GLY A 56 13.98 7.96 0.25
C GLY A 56 14.74 7.48 -0.98
N PRO A 57 16.10 7.50 -1.01
CA PRO A 57 16.85 7.00 -2.15
C PRO A 57 16.64 5.51 -2.46
N HIS A 58 16.17 4.72 -1.50
CA HIS A 58 16.14 3.25 -1.58
C HIS A 58 14.73 2.66 -1.73
N ILE A 59 13.68 3.46 -1.55
CA ILE A 59 12.30 2.99 -1.48
C ILE A 59 11.50 3.36 -2.72
N VAL A 60 10.47 2.58 -3.02
CA VAL A 60 9.47 2.92 -4.06
C VAL A 60 8.33 3.74 -3.48
N ALA A 61 8.01 3.52 -2.21
CA ALA A 61 7.00 4.31 -1.49
C ALA A 61 7.34 4.43 0.00
N LEU A 62 6.91 5.51 0.61
CA LEU A 62 6.90 5.71 2.05
C LEU A 62 5.48 5.52 2.57
N LYS A 63 5.29 4.55 3.47
CA LYS A 63 4.00 4.26 4.10
C LYS A 63 3.88 5.05 5.40
N THR A 64 2.83 5.85 5.49
CA THR A 64 2.49 6.65 6.66
C THR A 64 1.22 6.16 7.34
N HIS A 65 1.09 6.50 8.60
CA HIS A 65 -0.14 6.57 9.37
C HIS A 65 -0.26 8.01 9.88
N ILE A 66 -0.81 8.88 9.06
CA ILE A 66 -0.76 10.33 9.33
C ILE A 66 -1.49 10.72 10.60
N ASP A 67 -2.44 9.91 11.03
CA ASP A 67 -3.25 10.12 12.23
C ASP A 67 -2.52 9.81 13.55
N ILE A 68 -1.29 9.24 13.50
CA ILE A 68 -0.45 9.07 14.70
C ILE A 68 0.58 10.19 14.87
N ILE A 69 0.67 11.14 13.93
CA ILE A 69 1.59 12.28 14.01
C ILE A 69 0.99 13.34 14.95
N SER A 70 1.54 13.46 16.14
CA SER A 70 0.98 14.28 17.23
C SER A 70 1.05 15.79 16.98
N ASP A 71 2.01 16.25 16.21
CA ASP A 71 2.23 17.65 15.83
C ASP A 71 1.90 17.92 14.36
N PHE A 72 0.94 17.15 13.79
CA PHE A 72 0.54 17.30 12.41
C PHE A 72 0.11 18.72 12.05
N ASP A 73 0.70 19.22 10.98
CA ASP A 73 0.35 20.48 10.33
C ASP A 73 0.50 20.29 8.82
N SER A 74 -0.52 20.66 8.05
CA SER A 74 -0.53 20.41 6.61
C SER A 74 0.68 21.03 5.90
N ASP A 75 1.06 22.24 6.28
CA ASP A 75 2.14 22.97 5.62
C ASP A 75 3.52 22.54 6.10
N LYS A 76 3.64 22.18 7.38
CA LYS A 76 4.93 21.78 7.97
C LYS A 76 5.21 20.30 7.85
N THR A 77 4.18 19.46 7.69
CA THR A 77 4.32 18.01 7.56
C THR A 77 4.24 17.58 6.09
N ILE A 78 3.14 17.92 5.40
CA ILE A 78 2.87 17.38 4.07
C ILE A 78 3.69 18.05 2.97
N LEU A 79 3.83 19.38 2.98
CA LEU A 79 4.59 20.04 1.91
C LEU A 79 6.06 19.59 1.89
N PRO A 80 6.81 19.59 3.02
CA PRO A 80 8.18 19.09 3.01
C PRO A 80 8.27 17.59 2.67
N LEU A 81 7.29 16.79 3.08
CA LEU A 81 7.25 15.37 2.74
C LEU A 81 7.09 15.14 1.23
N LYS A 82 6.26 15.95 0.57
CA LYS A 82 6.11 15.94 -0.90
C LYS A 82 7.39 16.38 -1.63
N ASP A 83 8.10 17.35 -1.07
CA ASP A 83 9.39 17.79 -1.62
C ASP A 83 10.42 16.66 -1.54
N LEU A 84 10.46 15.93 -0.41
CA LEU A 84 11.32 14.75 -0.25
C LEU A 84 10.92 13.60 -1.21
N ALA A 85 9.62 13.38 -1.38
CA ALA A 85 9.11 12.38 -2.33
C ALA A 85 9.53 12.70 -3.76
N THR A 86 9.47 13.96 -4.13
CA THR A 86 9.94 14.45 -5.45
C THR A 86 11.46 14.33 -5.58
N LYS A 87 12.21 14.80 -4.58
CA LYS A 87 13.68 14.78 -4.54
C LYS A 87 14.24 13.38 -4.73
N HIS A 88 13.67 12.41 -4.03
CA HIS A 88 14.14 11.04 -4.00
C HIS A 88 13.35 10.09 -4.90
N ASN A 89 12.35 10.59 -5.63
CA ASN A 89 11.49 9.81 -6.52
C ASN A 89 10.87 8.59 -5.84
N PHE A 90 10.04 8.81 -4.84
CA PHE A 90 9.19 7.79 -4.23
C PHE A 90 7.74 8.26 -4.11
N LEU A 91 6.81 7.33 -3.92
CA LEU A 91 5.39 7.61 -3.74
C LEU A 91 5.04 7.75 -2.25
N LEU A 92 4.01 8.54 -1.96
CA LEU A 92 3.43 8.64 -0.62
C LEU A 92 2.24 7.68 -0.51
N MET A 93 2.30 6.78 0.47
CA MET A 93 1.26 5.80 0.75
C MET A 93 0.67 6.03 2.14
N GLU A 94 -0.62 6.35 2.20
CA GLU A 94 -1.33 6.41 3.47
C GLU A 94 -2.03 5.09 3.78
N ASP A 95 -1.55 4.40 4.81
CA ASP A 95 -2.10 3.11 5.25
C ASP A 95 -3.29 3.31 6.19
N ARG A 96 -4.33 3.97 5.69
CA ARG A 96 -5.54 4.31 6.45
C ARG A 96 -6.46 3.11 6.67
N LYS A 97 -6.39 2.11 5.78
CA LYS A 97 -7.31 0.96 5.77
C LYS A 97 -8.76 1.40 5.81
N PHE A 98 -9.14 2.22 4.83
CA PHE A 98 -10.52 2.67 4.70
C PHE A 98 -11.49 1.47 4.71
N GLY A 99 -12.69 1.65 5.25
CA GLY A 99 -13.64 0.55 5.38
C GLY A 99 -15.09 1.01 5.55
N ASP A 100 -15.34 2.27 5.28
CA ASP A 100 -16.66 2.89 5.35
C ASP A 100 -17.35 2.86 3.98
N ILE A 101 -18.54 3.44 3.88
CA ILE A 101 -19.35 3.47 2.67
C ILE A 101 -19.65 4.90 2.22
N GLY A 102 -19.88 5.06 0.90
CA GLY A 102 -20.45 6.23 0.28
C GLY A 102 -19.80 7.56 0.73
N ASN A 103 -20.66 8.49 1.08
CA ASN A 103 -20.27 9.86 1.43
C ASN A 103 -19.32 9.95 2.63
N THR A 104 -19.48 9.09 3.64
CA THR A 104 -18.58 9.12 4.81
C THR A 104 -17.15 8.77 4.41
N GLN A 105 -16.95 7.73 3.61
CA GLN A 105 -15.62 7.37 3.12
C GLN A 105 -15.01 8.47 2.25
N GLU A 106 -15.81 9.09 1.37
CA GLU A 106 -15.36 10.22 0.56
C GLU A 106 -14.91 11.41 1.43
N LEU A 107 -15.68 11.75 2.47
CA LEU A 107 -15.30 12.81 3.41
C LEU A 107 -14.02 12.48 4.19
N GLN A 108 -13.84 11.23 4.63
CA GLN A 108 -12.61 10.76 5.28
C GLN A 108 -11.39 10.90 4.36
N TYR A 109 -11.55 10.68 3.06
CA TYR A 109 -10.47 10.74 2.08
C TYR A 109 -10.18 12.18 1.61
N ARG A 110 -11.22 12.95 1.26
CA ARG A 110 -11.09 14.27 0.63
C ARG A 110 -11.06 15.43 1.60
N SER A 111 -11.73 15.28 2.75
CA SER A 111 -12.01 16.35 3.70
C SER A 111 -11.28 16.12 5.01
N GLY A 112 -11.77 16.73 6.09
CA GLY A 112 -11.19 16.61 7.40
C GLY A 112 -9.81 17.25 7.52
N MET A 113 -9.14 16.92 8.61
CA MET A 113 -7.84 17.51 8.96
C MET A 113 -6.72 17.07 7.99
N TYR A 114 -6.72 15.82 7.58
CA TYR A 114 -5.59 15.21 6.85
C TYR A 114 -5.64 15.39 5.36
N LYS A 115 -6.81 15.64 4.75
CA LYS A 115 -7.03 15.84 3.29
C LYS A 115 -6.21 14.86 2.43
N ILE A 116 -6.33 13.58 2.71
CA ILE A 116 -5.47 12.50 2.18
C ILE A 116 -5.39 12.54 0.65
N SER A 117 -6.52 12.82 -0.02
CA SER A 117 -6.60 12.91 -1.50
C SER A 117 -5.69 13.97 -2.13
N HIS A 118 -5.15 14.91 -1.36
CA HIS A 118 -4.31 16.01 -1.86
C HIS A 118 -2.82 15.66 -1.88
N TRP A 119 -2.43 14.57 -1.25
CA TRP A 119 -1.02 14.24 -1.11
C TRP A 119 -0.68 12.75 -1.25
N ALA A 120 -1.59 11.83 -0.92
CA ALA A 120 -1.31 10.41 -0.98
C ALA A 120 -1.45 9.87 -2.42
N ASP A 121 -0.37 9.38 -2.99
CA ASP A 121 -0.37 8.68 -4.28
C ASP A 121 -1.06 7.31 -4.16
N LEU A 122 -0.92 6.68 -2.99
CA LEU A 122 -1.43 5.34 -2.67
C LEU A 122 -2.24 5.38 -1.38
N VAL A 123 -3.33 4.64 -1.34
CA VAL A 123 -4.13 4.42 -0.12
C VAL A 123 -4.48 2.95 0.04
N THR A 124 -4.60 2.49 1.29
CA THR A 124 -5.12 1.16 1.56
C THR A 124 -6.61 1.21 1.89
N SER A 125 -7.37 0.24 1.39
CA SER A 125 -8.79 0.12 1.68
C SER A 125 -9.22 -1.34 1.80
N HIS A 126 -10.09 -1.62 2.75
CA HIS A 126 -10.89 -2.83 2.74
C HIS A 126 -11.93 -2.75 1.62
N VAL A 127 -12.25 -3.88 1.03
CA VAL A 127 -13.31 -4.01 0.03
C VAL A 127 -14.59 -4.66 0.60
N ILE A 128 -14.65 -4.80 1.93
CA ILE A 128 -15.78 -5.42 2.64
C ILE A 128 -17.11 -4.71 2.40
N ALA A 129 -17.06 -3.40 2.16
CA ALA A 129 -18.24 -2.59 1.86
C ALA A 129 -18.71 -2.69 0.39
N GLY A 130 -18.02 -3.51 -0.42
CA GLY A 130 -18.36 -3.80 -1.81
C GLY A 130 -17.68 -2.90 -2.84
N TYR A 131 -17.91 -3.21 -4.10
CA TYR A 131 -17.25 -2.60 -5.27
C TYR A 131 -17.31 -1.06 -5.28
N GLN A 132 -18.50 -0.49 -5.08
CA GLN A 132 -18.71 0.96 -5.17
C GLN A 132 -18.03 1.76 -4.05
N SER A 133 -17.64 1.12 -2.94
CA SER A 133 -16.92 1.81 -1.87
C SER A 133 -15.56 2.35 -2.32
N ILE A 134 -15.00 1.82 -3.40
CA ILE A 134 -13.70 2.20 -3.93
C ILE A 134 -13.77 3.40 -4.90
N ASP A 135 -14.97 3.74 -5.41
CA ASP A 135 -15.15 4.79 -6.42
C ASP A 135 -14.67 6.19 -5.98
N CYS A 136 -14.67 6.47 -4.68
CA CYS A 136 -14.26 7.78 -4.16
C CYS A 136 -12.76 8.07 -4.27
N PHE A 137 -11.90 7.07 -4.47
CA PHE A 137 -10.45 7.21 -4.48
C PHE A 137 -9.90 7.61 -5.86
N MET A 138 -10.48 8.63 -6.50
CA MET A 138 -10.14 9.03 -7.87
C MET A 138 -8.70 9.56 -8.06
N ASN A 139 -8.06 10.05 -6.98
CA ASN A 139 -6.75 10.72 -7.07
C ASN A 139 -5.58 9.81 -6.64
N SER A 140 -5.88 8.61 -6.14
CA SER A 140 -4.88 7.69 -5.60
C SER A 140 -5.05 6.30 -6.20
N GLY A 141 -3.95 5.55 -6.30
CA GLY A 141 -4.02 4.11 -6.53
C GLY A 141 -4.43 3.39 -5.24
N VAL A 142 -5.44 2.53 -5.33
CA VAL A 142 -5.92 1.76 -4.17
C VAL A 142 -5.17 0.44 -4.06
N ILE A 143 -4.68 0.15 -2.87
CA ILE A 143 -4.17 -1.16 -2.49
C ILE A 143 -5.25 -1.82 -1.62
N ALA A 144 -5.94 -2.81 -2.18
CA ALA A 144 -7.04 -3.50 -1.51
C ALA A 144 -6.52 -4.50 -0.47
N ILE A 145 -7.19 -4.60 0.67
CA ILE A 145 -6.80 -5.55 1.71
C ILE A 145 -7.57 -6.87 1.52
N LEU A 146 -6.88 -7.89 1.00
CA LEU A 146 -7.41 -9.24 0.84
C LEU A 146 -7.20 -10.07 2.09
N SER A 147 -6.05 -9.92 2.75
CA SER A 147 -5.84 -10.60 4.04
C SER A 147 -5.00 -9.74 4.98
N MET A 148 -5.42 -9.75 6.23
CA MET A 148 -4.67 -9.12 7.32
C MET A 148 -3.54 -10.04 7.77
N SER A 149 -2.43 -9.45 8.25
CA SER A 149 -1.27 -10.17 8.77
C SER A 149 -1.42 -10.56 10.26
N SER A 150 -2.50 -10.15 10.91
CA SER A 150 -2.75 -10.44 12.33
C SER A 150 -3.25 -11.89 12.54
N LYS A 151 -2.82 -12.49 13.65
CA LYS A 151 -3.32 -13.80 14.07
C LYS A 151 -4.82 -13.73 14.35
N GLY A 152 -5.59 -14.68 13.77
CA GLY A 152 -7.04 -14.76 13.95
C GLY A 152 -7.85 -13.76 13.13
N ALA A 153 -7.24 -13.16 12.11
CA ALA A 153 -7.96 -12.28 11.18
C ALA A 153 -9.13 -13.01 10.51
N LEU A 154 -10.26 -12.30 10.35
CA LEU A 154 -11.47 -12.83 9.73
C LEU A 154 -11.46 -12.78 8.19
N THR A 155 -10.35 -12.37 7.61
CA THR A 155 -10.13 -12.39 6.14
C THR A 155 -9.83 -13.83 5.69
N ASP A 156 -10.84 -14.68 5.75
CA ASP A 156 -10.76 -16.11 5.40
C ASP A 156 -10.72 -16.35 3.88
N GLN A 157 -10.76 -17.61 3.47
CA GLN A 157 -10.71 -17.97 2.05
C GLN A 157 -11.92 -17.46 1.27
N ASN A 158 -13.10 -17.46 1.87
CA ASN A 158 -14.32 -16.98 1.20
C ASN A 158 -14.24 -15.47 0.96
N TYR A 159 -13.87 -14.71 2.00
CA TYR A 159 -13.64 -13.27 1.87
C TYR A 159 -12.62 -12.97 0.77
N ARG A 160 -11.46 -13.64 0.78
CA ARG A 160 -10.40 -13.42 -0.23
C ARG A 160 -10.87 -13.70 -1.65
N THR A 161 -11.65 -14.76 -1.85
CA THR A 161 -12.18 -15.10 -3.17
C THR A 161 -13.11 -14.01 -3.71
N GLU A 162 -14.01 -13.49 -2.90
CA GLU A 162 -14.91 -12.41 -3.31
C GLU A 162 -14.18 -11.07 -3.47
N ALA A 163 -13.28 -10.75 -2.56
CA ALA A 163 -12.46 -9.55 -2.62
C ALA A 163 -11.55 -9.52 -3.87
N LEU A 164 -11.01 -10.66 -4.27
CA LEU A 164 -10.16 -10.77 -5.46
C LEU A 164 -10.92 -10.41 -6.74
N LYS A 165 -12.20 -10.77 -6.86
CA LYS A 165 -13.04 -10.37 -8.01
C LYS A 165 -13.12 -8.85 -8.14
N ILE A 166 -13.22 -8.13 -7.02
CA ILE A 166 -13.20 -6.67 -6.99
C ILE A 166 -11.83 -6.15 -7.41
N VAL A 167 -10.76 -6.73 -6.88
CA VAL A 167 -9.37 -6.34 -7.21
C VAL A 167 -9.08 -6.46 -8.70
N GLU A 168 -9.53 -7.53 -9.33
CA GLU A 168 -9.28 -7.78 -10.77
C GLU A 168 -10.13 -6.91 -11.71
N THR A 169 -11.21 -6.32 -11.23
CA THR A 169 -12.18 -5.62 -12.07
C THR A 169 -12.32 -4.13 -11.79
N HIS A 170 -11.90 -3.66 -10.61
CA HIS A 170 -12.06 -2.25 -10.24
C HIS A 170 -10.90 -1.39 -10.77
N PRO A 171 -11.16 -0.35 -11.61
CA PRO A 171 -10.10 0.41 -12.28
C PRO A 171 -9.19 1.21 -11.35
N ASN A 172 -9.65 1.59 -10.14
CA ASN A 172 -8.85 2.34 -9.18
C ASN A 172 -7.93 1.44 -8.32
N ILE A 173 -8.10 0.12 -8.38
CA ILE A 173 -7.27 -0.81 -7.62
C ILE A 173 -6.05 -1.19 -8.44
N ILE A 174 -4.87 -0.95 -7.90
CA ILE A 174 -3.59 -1.28 -8.55
C ILE A 174 -2.99 -2.58 -8.04
N GLY A 175 -3.47 -3.10 -6.93
CA GLY A 175 -2.96 -4.32 -6.32
C GLY A 175 -3.60 -4.57 -4.95
N CYS A 176 -3.05 -5.51 -4.23
CA CYS A 176 -3.62 -5.90 -2.95
C CYS A 176 -2.58 -6.28 -1.89
N VAL A 177 -2.97 -6.14 -0.65
CA VAL A 177 -2.28 -6.73 0.50
C VAL A 177 -2.80 -8.15 0.70
N ALA A 178 -1.91 -9.14 0.64
CA ALA A 178 -2.24 -10.52 0.95
C ALA A 178 -1.07 -11.27 1.60
N GLN A 179 -1.40 -12.36 2.28
CA GLN A 179 -0.44 -13.31 2.88
C GLN A 179 -0.31 -14.60 2.04
N ASN A 180 -0.90 -14.60 0.84
CA ASN A 180 -0.93 -15.73 -0.08
C ASN A 180 -0.66 -15.24 -1.50
N LYS A 181 -0.31 -16.16 -2.40
CA LYS A 181 -0.18 -15.87 -3.83
C LYS A 181 -1.48 -15.30 -4.40
N VAL A 182 -1.33 -14.38 -5.34
CA VAL A 182 -2.41 -13.79 -6.13
C VAL A 182 -2.11 -14.00 -7.62
N PRO A 183 -3.07 -13.78 -8.53
CA PRO A 183 -2.83 -13.85 -9.98
C PRO A 183 -1.65 -12.98 -10.41
N ALA A 184 -0.90 -13.44 -11.40
CA ALA A 184 0.38 -12.83 -11.83
C ALA A 184 0.25 -11.37 -12.33
N ASN A 185 -0.94 -10.98 -12.80
CA ASN A 185 -1.25 -9.61 -13.24
C ASN A 185 -1.59 -8.64 -12.09
N VAL A 186 -1.84 -9.15 -10.88
CA VAL A 186 -2.14 -8.33 -9.69
C VAL A 186 -0.84 -8.01 -8.95
N LEU A 187 -0.63 -6.75 -8.56
CA LEU A 187 0.49 -6.39 -7.71
C LEU A 187 0.24 -6.87 -6.28
N LEU A 188 1.18 -7.64 -5.75
CA LEU A 188 1.11 -8.17 -4.40
C LEU A 188 1.99 -7.36 -3.45
N PHE A 189 1.38 -6.75 -2.46
CA PHE A 189 2.04 -6.05 -1.37
C PHE A 189 1.99 -6.90 -0.12
N THR A 190 3.14 -7.25 0.43
CA THR A 190 3.23 -8.10 1.62
C THR A 190 3.74 -7.30 2.81
N PRO A 191 2.88 -6.98 3.81
CA PRO A 191 3.28 -6.32 5.04
C PRO A 191 3.93 -7.29 6.01
N GLY A 192 4.52 -6.77 7.09
CA GLY A 192 5.11 -7.59 8.14
C GLY A 192 6.35 -8.33 7.67
N VAL A 193 7.21 -7.68 6.89
CA VAL A 193 8.51 -8.24 6.50
C VAL A 193 9.57 -7.75 7.48
N ASN A 194 10.23 -8.69 8.17
CA ASN A 194 11.26 -8.39 9.16
C ASN A 194 12.36 -9.45 9.12
N ILE A 195 13.62 -9.02 9.26
CA ILE A 195 14.77 -9.92 9.21
C ILE A 195 14.97 -10.66 10.54
N SER A 196 14.63 -10.03 11.67
CA SER A 196 15.03 -10.47 13.00
C SER A 196 13.88 -10.94 13.91
N SER A 197 12.61 -10.59 13.59
CA SER A 197 11.46 -10.92 14.42
C SER A 197 10.44 -11.78 13.69
N LYS A 198 9.84 -12.75 14.39
CA LYS A 198 8.74 -13.60 13.85
C LYS A 198 7.36 -13.08 14.22
N GLY A 199 7.26 -12.09 15.09
CA GLY A 199 5.99 -11.53 15.56
C GLY A 199 6.21 -10.47 16.64
N ASP A 200 5.13 -9.84 17.06
CA ASP A 200 5.08 -8.96 18.22
C ASP A 200 4.05 -9.44 19.25
N ASP A 201 4.06 -8.83 20.42
CA ASP A 201 3.13 -9.17 21.52
C ASP A 201 1.68 -8.72 21.26
N LYS A 202 1.42 -8.03 20.13
CA LYS A 202 0.12 -7.49 19.74
C LYS A 202 -0.53 -8.26 18.58
N GLY A 203 0.02 -9.44 18.24
CA GLY A 203 -0.57 -10.34 17.25
C GLY A 203 -0.08 -10.16 15.82
N GLN A 204 0.86 -9.24 15.55
CA GLN A 204 1.50 -9.13 14.24
C GLN A 204 2.39 -10.35 13.98
N GLN A 205 2.28 -10.92 12.79
CA GLN A 205 3.13 -12.00 12.30
C GLN A 205 4.08 -11.44 11.24
N TYR A 206 5.37 -11.77 11.33
CA TYR A 206 6.39 -11.33 10.39
C TYR A 206 6.87 -12.48 9.50
N ASN A 207 7.10 -12.15 8.24
CA ASN A 207 7.75 -13.00 7.26
C ASN A 207 9.19 -12.52 7.01
N THR A 208 10.08 -13.44 6.66
CA THR A 208 11.42 -13.05 6.18
C THR A 208 11.33 -12.56 4.72
N PRO A 209 12.26 -11.68 4.27
CA PRO A 209 12.34 -11.30 2.86
C PRO A 209 12.44 -12.53 1.94
N GLU A 210 13.24 -13.51 2.30
CA GLU A 210 13.38 -14.76 1.53
C GLU A 210 12.04 -15.48 1.34
N HIS A 211 11.23 -15.60 2.41
CA HIS A 211 9.92 -16.26 2.34
C HIS A 211 8.96 -15.53 1.39
N VAL A 212 8.86 -14.19 1.50
CA VAL A 212 7.91 -13.44 0.68
C VAL A 212 8.28 -13.43 -0.79
N PHE A 213 9.56 -13.41 -1.13
CA PHE A 213 9.98 -13.46 -2.53
C PHE A 213 9.90 -14.85 -3.14
N LYS A 214 10.32 -15.89 -2.41
CA LYS A 214 10.35 -17.25 -2.94
C LYS A 214 8.99 -17.95 -2.91
N ASN A 215 8.20 -17.71 -1.88
CA ASN A 215 6.98 -18.47 -1.64
C ASN A 215 5.69 -17.70 -1.95
N LEU A 216 5.65 -16.40 -1.69
CA LEU A 216 4.46 -15.57 -1.95
C LEU A 216 4.51 -14.88 -3.31
N HIS A 217 5.69 -14.73 -3.90
CA HIS A 217 5.92 -13.99 -5.15
C HIS A 217 5.51 -12.51 -5.02
N THR A 218 5.81 -11.88 -3.87
CA THR A 218 5.51 -10.46 -3.66
C THR A 218 6.23 -9.57 -4.67
N ASP A 219 5.60 -8.45 -4.98
CA ASP A 219 6.12 -7.44 -5.90
C ASP A 219 6.92 -6.36 -5.22
#